data_e6b0caaa0d8d6c9351581b8ef3338f21
#
_entry.id   e6b0caaa0d8d6c9351581b8ef3338f21
#
_cell.length_a   1.000
_cell.length_b   1.000
_cell.length_c   1.000
_cell.angle_alpha   90.00
_cell.angle_beta   90.00
_cell.angle_gamma   90.00
#
_symmetry.space_group_name_H-M   'P 1'
#
loop_
_entity.id
_entity.type
_entity.pdbx_description
1 polymer ?
#
loop_
_entity_poly.entity_id
_entity_poly.type
_entity_poly.pdbx_seq_one_letter_code
_entity_poly.pdbx_strand_id
1 'polypeptide(L)'
;ASVFSTEHVSVHPNTEPSQAVAWLRGASPMPSLETLGTAEALHPWLQLSTSLTQELQHTFATKPELSLLGEGLEPGNVWERELLSAQQNVYARHIALTIDGAHIVLARSVTTQGSGMGALTSLKTRPLAELLFEDSQWERNANIQYLALDGGVPGRGCLWHNRVLGAGLIVQEFFLHALLAKVGP
;
A
#
# COMPACT_ATOMS: atom_id res chain seq x y z
N ALA A 1 -21.11 30.85 15.78
CA ALA A 1 -21.13 29.59 15.05
C ALA A 1 -19.83 29.48 14.25
N SER A 2 -18.91 28.68 14.78
CA SER A 2 -17.61 28.44 14.13
C SER A 2 -17.81 27.32 13.10
N VAL A 3 -17.69 27.69 11.84
CA VAL A 3 -17.70 26.74 10.74
C VAL A 3 -16.29 26.17 10.63
N PHE A 4 -16.09 24.96 11.15
CA PHE A 4 -14.87 24.22 10.87
C PHE A 4 -14.91 23.79 9.40
N SER A 5 -14.13 24.48 8.59
CA SER A 5 -13.83 24.09 7.22
C SER A 5 -12.91 22.86 7.32
N THR A 6 -13.45 21.67 7.06
CA THR A 6 -12.63 20.49 6.82
C THR A 6 -11.94 20.72 5.47
N GLU A 7 -10.72 21.22 5.51
CA GLU A 7 -9.87 21.20 4.34
C GLU A 7 -9.61 19.74 3.98
N HIS A 8 -10.22 19.29 2.89
CA HIS A 8 -9.88 18.03 2.28
C HIS A 8 -8.45 18.12 1.76
N VAL A 9 -7.51 17.60 2.53
CA VAL A 9 -6.13 17.47 2.08
C VAL A 9 -6.12 16.41 0.98
N SER A 10 -6.21 16.84 -0.27
CA SER A 10 -6.06 15.93 -1.40
C SER A 10 -4.58 15.60 -1.60
N VAL A 11 -4.30 14.32 -1.88
CA VAL A 11 -2.96 13.87 -2.26
C VAL A 11 -2.68 14.39 -3.67
N HIS A 12 -1.85 15.42 -3.77
CA HIS A 12 -1.45 15.98 -5.05
C HIS A 12 -0.33 15.17 -5.72
N PRO A 13 -0.25 15.19 -7.08
CA PRO A 13 0.77 14.43 -7.82
C PRO A 13 2.22 14.76 -7.44
N ASN A 14 2.46 15.88 -6.77
CA ASN A 14 3.78 16.34 -6.33
C ASN A 14 3.91 16.39 -4.80
N THR A 15 3.20 15.52 -4.08
CA THR A 15 3.30 15.45 -2.62
C THR A 15 4.72 15.12 -2.18
N GLU A 16 5.23 15.90 -1.21
CA GLU A 16 6.53 15.64 -0.61
C GLU A 16 6.60 14.24 0.01
N PRO A 17 7.73 13.50 -0.14
CA PRO A 17 7.86 12.14 0.40
C PRO A 17 7.53 12.02 1.88
N SER A 18 7.98 12.96 2.72
CA SER A 18 7.70 12.95 4.15
C SER A 18 6.20 13.06 4.48
N GLN A 19 5.45 13.83 3.71
CA GLN A 19 4.01 13.97 3.88
C GLN A 19 3.27 12.72 3.43
N ALA A 20 3.67 12.11 2.32
CA ALA A 20 3.10 10.86 1.84
C ALA A 20 3.31 9.72 2.85
N VAL A 21 4.50 9.63 3.45
CA VAL A 21 4.79 8.66 4.50
C VAL A 21 3.91 8.89 5.73
N ALA A 22 3.71 10.14 6.15
CA ALA A 22 2.83 10.48 7.27
C ALA A 22 1.39 10.03 7.02
N TRP A 23 0.87 10.20 5.80
CA TRP A 23 -0.46 9.69 5.42
C TRP A 23 -0.54 8.17 5.49
N LEU A 24 0.45 7.48 4.93
CA LEU A 24 0.49 6.01 4.91
C LEU A 24 0.49 5.42 6.32
N ARG A 25 1.10 6.10 7.30
CA ARG A 25 1.07 5.69 8.71
C ARG A 25 -0.31 5.83 9.34
N GLY A 26 -1.16 6.69 8.79
CA GLY A 26 -2.49 6.99 9.31
C GLY A 26 -3.61 6.13 8.73
N ALA A 27 -3.31 5.04 8.05
CA ALA A 27 -4.31 4.17 7.46
C ALA A 27 -5.20 3.50 8.52
N SER A 28 -6.51 3.51 8.28
CA SER A 28 -7.50 2.92 9.17
C SER A 28 -8.18 1.71 8.53
N PRO A 29 -8.32 0.58 9.27
CA PRO A 29 -9.11 -0.56 8.79
C PRO A 29 -10.58 -0.19 8.59
N MET A 30 -11.16 -0.70 7.49
CA MET A 30 -12.57 -0.51 7.14
C MET A 30 -13.27 -1.87 7.13
N PRO A 31 -14.54 -1.95 7.60
CA PRO A 31 -15.24 -3.24 7.73
C PRO A 31 -15.48 -3.96 6.42
N SER A 32 -15.70 -3.24 5.32
CA SER A 32 -16.06 -3.83 4.04
C SER A 32 -15.73 -2.90 2.87
N LEU A 33 -15.81 -3.43 1.65
CA LEU A 33 -15.66 -2.63 0.43
C LEU A 33 -16.70 -1.52 0.33
N GLU A 34 -17.94 -1.80 0.73
CA GLU A 34 -19.05 -0.84 0.70
C GLU A 34 -18.80 0.36 1.62
N THR A 35 -18.17 0.15 2.77
CA THR A 35 -17.86 1.23 3.72
C THR A 35 -16.80 2.20 3.22
N LEU A 36 -16.02 1.82 2.22
CA LEU A 36 -15.07 2.74 1.58
C LEU A 36 -15.78 3.86 0.81
N GLY A 37 -17.01 3.63 0.33
CA GLY A 37 -17.76 4.62 -0.44
C GLY A 37 -17.07 5.05 -1.73
N THR A 38 -16.21 4.20 -2.28
CA THR A 38 -15.40 4.52 -3.46
C THR A 38 -16.14 4.22 -4.77
N ALA A 39 -15.68 4.86 -5.86
CA ALA A 39 -16.19 4.63 -7.20
C ALA A 39 -16.02 3.16 -7.63
N GLU A 40 -17.03 2.62 -8.32
CA GLU A 40 -17.01 1.23 -8.79
C GLU A 40 -15.80 0.92 -9.70
N ALA A 41 -15.32 1.92 -10.44
CA ALA A 41 -14.14 1.76 -11.29
C ALA A 41 -12.88 1.33 -10.54
N LEU A 42 -12.79 1.57 -9.23
CA LEU A 42 -11.67 1.13 -8.39
C LEU A 42 -11.88 -0.25 -7.78
N HIS A 43 -13.08 -0.82 -7.80
CA HIS A 43 -13.35 -2.13 -7.18
C HIS A 43 -12.46 -3.25 -7.74
N PRO A 44 -12.23 -3.38 -9.05
CA PRO A 44 -11.33 -4.40 -9.58
C PRO A 44 -9.89 -4.27 -9.04
N TRP A 45 -9.44 -3.03 -8.83
CA TRP A 45 -8.11 -2.76 -8.27
C TRP A 45 -8.02 -3.13 -6.80
N LEU A 46 -9.05 -2.79 -6.02
CA LEU A 46 -9.15 -3.14 -4.60
C LEU A 46 -9.23 -4.66 -4.38
N GLN A 47 -9.79 -5.40 -5.32
CA GLN A 47 -9.98 -6.84 -5.24
C GLN A 47 -8.93 -7.64 -6.02
N LEU A 48 -7.95 -6.98 -6.62
CA LEU A 48 -6.95 -7.62 -7.46
C LEU A 48 -6.17 -8.70 -6.69
N SER A 49 -6.05 -9.89 -7.25
CA SER A 49 -5.32 -11.02 -6.66
C SER A 49 -3.96 -11.27 -7.29
N THR A 50 -3.67 -10.60 -8.40
CA THR A 50 -2.41 -10.70 -9.14
C THR A 50 -1.50 -9.50 -8.87
N SER A 51 -0.37 -9.43 -9.53
CA SER A 51 0.58 -8.33 -9.37
C SER A 51 -0.01 -6.99 -9.79
N LEU A 52 -0.09 -6.05 -8.87
CA LEU A 52 -0.56 -4.69 -9.15
C LEU A 52 0.31 -4.00 -10.21
N THR A 53 1.62 -4.13 -10.11
CA THR A 53 2.55 -3.52 -11.07
C THR A 53 2.34 -4.04 -12.50
N GLN A 54 2.13 -5.35 -12.64
CA GLN A 54 1.85 -5.95 -13.95
C GLN A 54 0.49 -5.52 -14.50
N GLU A 55 -0.54 -5.45 -13.64
CA GLU A 55 -1.87 -5.00 -14.05
C GLU A 55 -1.85 -3.54 -14.50
N LEU A 56 -1.14 -2.67 -13.79
CA LEU A 56 -0.94 -1.28 -14.20
C LEU A 56 -0.25 -1.18 -15.55
N GLN A 57 0.82 -1.95 -15.75
CA GLN A 57 1.56 -1.99 -17.01
C GLN A 57 0.68 -2.49 -18.17
N HIS A 58 -0.12 -3.51 -17.92
CA HIS A 58 -1.04 -4.07 -18.91
C HIS A 58 -2.14 -3.07 -19.28
N THR A 59 -2.78 -2.48 -18.27
CA THR A 59 -3.91 -1.55 -18.46
C THR A 59 -3.51 -0.27 -19.16
N PHE A 60 -2.36 0.31 -18.81
CA PHE A 60 -1.92 1.61 -19.32
C PHE A 60 -0.83 1.52 -20.40
N ALA A 61 -0.41 0.32 -20.76
CA ALA A 61 0.68 0.07 -21.74
C ALA A 61 1.97 0.82 -21.37
N THR A 62 2.20 1.09 -20.10
CA THR A 62 3.34 1.82 -19.58
C THR A 62 3.79 1.19 -18.27
N LYS A 63 5.08 0.96 -18.11
CA LYS A 63 5.63 0.48 -16.84
C LYS A 63 5.58 1.60 -15.79
N PRO A 64 4.93 1.40 -14.63
CA PRO A 64 4.95 2.40 -13.56
C PRO A 64 6.38 2.65 -13.06
N GLU A 65 6.68 3.91 -12.79
CA GLU A 65 7.92 4.28 -12.11
C GLU A 65 7.75 4.14 -10.60
N LEU A 66 8.71 3.51 -9.94
CA LEU A 66 8.72 3.33 -8.50
C LEU A 66 9.64 4.35 -7.85
N SER A 67 9.10 5.10 -6.88
CA SER A 67 9.88 5.99 -6.02
C SER A 67 9.88 5.46 -4.59
N LEU A 68 11.06 5.26 -4.01
CA LEU A 68 11.20 4.92 -2.60
C LEU A 68 11.03 6.20 -1.77
N LEU A 69 9.98 6.25 -0.95
CA LEU A 69 9.67 7.42 -0.11
C LEU A 69 10.35 7.37 1.24
N GLY A 70 10.55 6.18 1.77
CA GLY A 70 11.21 5.97 3.05
C GLY A 70 11.22 4.50 3.43
N GLU A 71 12.16 4.12 4.27
CA GLU A 71 12.32 2.75 4.75
C GLU A 71 13.02 2.76 6.10
N GLY A 72 12.54 1.97 7.05
CA GLY A 72 13.17 1.87 8.36
C GLY A 72 12.27 1.28 9.44
N LEU A 73 12.81 1.19 10.63
CA LEU A 73 12.09 0.77 11.82
C LEU A 73 11.21 1.91 12.33
N GLU A 74 9.98 1.58 12.67
CA GLU A 74 9.01 2.53 13.19
C GLU A 74 7.92 1.83 14.00
N PRO A 75 7.14 2.56 14.83
CA PRO A 75 6.00 1.96 15.49
C PRO A 75 4.98 1.44 14.49
N GLY A 76 4.52 0.21 14.68
CA GLY A 76 3.43 -0.36 13.88
C GLY A 76 2.08 0.11 14.39
N ASN A 77 1.07 0.16 13.51
CA ASN A 77 -0.32 0.32 13.90
C ASN A 77 -0.80 -0.89 14.71
N VAL A 78 -1.84 -0.71 15.52
CA VAL A 78 -2.36 -1.82 16.36
C VAL A 78 -2.70 -3.04 15.51
N TRP A 79 -3.44 -2.85 14.41
CA TRP A 79 -3.84 -3.96 13.54
C TRP A 79 -2.65 -4.62 12.82
N GLU A 80 -1.62 -3.85 12.44
CA GLU A 80 -0.38 -4.40 11.86
C GLU A 80 0.35 -5.27 12.87
N ARG A 81 0.48 -4.78 14.10
CA ARG A 81 1.16 -5.53 15.16
C ARG A 81 0.42 -6.82 15.53
N GLU A 82 -0.90 -6.79 15.55
CA GLU A 82 -1.73 -7.97 15.82
C GLU A 82 -1.54 -9.03 14.73
N LEU A 83 -1.60 -8.64 13.46
CA LEU A 83 -1.41 -9.57 12.34
C LEU A 83 -0.01 -10.16 12.28
N LEU A 84 1.02 -9.37 12.61
CA LEU A 84 2.43 -9.80 12.54
C LEU A 84 2.93 -10.40 13.86
N SER A 85 2.12 -10.39 14.91
CA SER A 85 2.54 -10.74 16.28
C SER A 85 3.75 -9.93 16.75
N ALA A 86 3.81 -8.66 16.36
CA ALA A 86 4.86 -7.73 16.72
C ALA A 86 4.52 -6.97 18.01
N GLN A 87 5.51 -6.64 18.84
CA GLN A 87 5.27 -5.97 20.13
C GLN A 87 5.14 -4.45 19.98
N GLN A 88 6.07 -3.78 19.32
CA GLN A 88 6.07 -2.32 19.15
C GLN A 88 6.46 -1.89 17.76
N ASN A 89 7.69 -2.18 17.36
CA ASN A 89 8.25 -1.71 16.10
C ASN A 89 8.07 -2.73 14.99
N VAL A 90 7.84 -2.21 13.80
CA VAL A 90 7.85 -2.94 12.55
C VAL A 90 8.93 -2.34 11.65
N TYR A 91 9.35 -3.10 10.66
CA TYR A 91 10.16 -2.57 9.57
C TYR A 91 9.21 -2.19 8.43
N ALA A 92 9.22 -0.93 8.03
CA ALA A 92 8.29 -0.39 7.04
C ALA A 92 9.03 0.15 5.81
N ARG A 93 8.44 -0.09 4.64
CA ARG A 93 8.89 0.44 3.36
C ARG A 93 7.73 1.19 2.72
N HIS A 94 7.98 2.44 2.35
CA HIS A 94 6.98 3.32 1.72
C HIS A 94 7.42 3.67 0.31
N ILE A 95 6.52 3.48 -0.65
CA ILE A 95 6.78 3.75 -2.07
C ILE A 95 5.62 4.49 -2.71
N ALA A 96 5.90 5.12 -3.84
CA ALA A 96 4.90 5.62 -4.77
C ALA A 96 5.10 4.98 -6.14
N LEU A 97 4.00 4.67 -6.81
CA LEU A 97 3.99 4.28 -8.21
C LEU A 97 3.46 5.46 -9.03
N THR A 98 4.16 5.81 -10.09
CA THR A 98 3.91 6.99 -10.92
C THR A 98 3.72 6.57 -12.37
N ILE A 99 2.70 7.11 -13.01
CA ILE A 99 2.46 6.99 -14.47
C ILE A 99 2.20 8.40 -15.01
N ASP A 100 2.86 8.75 -16.10
CA ASP A 100 2.73 10.06 -16.77
C ASP A 100 2.94 11.23 -15.79
N GLY A 101 3.91 11.10 -14.89
CA GLY A 101 4.28 12.14 -13.94
C GLY A 101 3.33 12.29 -12.75
N ALA A 102 2.29 11.47 -12.62
CA ALA A 102 1.34 11.51 -11.51
C ALA A 102 1.47 10.27 -10.63
N HIS A 103 1.49 10.46 -9.31
CA HIS A 103 1.37 9.37 -8.35
C HIS A 103 -0.01 8.74 -8.46
N ILE A 104 -0.08 7.46 -8.72
CA ILE A 104 -1.33 6.70 -8.87
C ILE A 104 -1.58 5.75 -7.72
N VAL A 105 -0.52 5.26 -7.07
CA VAL A 105 -0.58 4.35 -5.93
C VAL A 105 0.47 4.79 -4.91
N LEU A 106 0.07 4.82 -3.64
CA LEU A 106 0.99 4.83 -2.50
C LEU A 106 0.94 3.47 -1.83
N ALA A 107 2.07 2.95 -1.40
CA ALA A 107 2.13 1.66 -0.74
C ALA A 107 2.99 1.70 0.52
N ARG A 108 2.52 0.97 1.53
CA ARG A 108 3.24 0.72 2.77
C ARG A 108 3.34 -0.79 2.96
N SER A 109 4.56 -1.30 3.05
CA SER A 109 4.83 -2.69 3.35
C SER A 109 5.50 -2.80 4.70
N VAL A 110 4.97 -3.65 5.57
CA VAL A 110 5.49 -3.81 6.93
C VAL A 110 5.76 -5.26 7.26
N THR A 111 6.86 -5.49 7.96
CA THR A 111 7.27 -6.79 8.45
C THR A 111 7.92 -6.66 9.82
N THR A 112 8.22 -7.77 10.47
CA THR A 112 8.96 -7.79 11.71
C THR A 112 10.47 -7.68 11.46
N GLN A 113 11.23 -7.33 12.48
CA GLN A 113 12.70 -7.44 12.46
C GLN A 113 13.11 -8.91 12.24
N GLY A 114 14.17 -9.11 11.50
CA GLY A 114 14.69 -10.44 11.19
C GLY A 114 14.70 -10.73 9.70
N SER A 115 14.32 -11.94 9.30
CA SER A 115 14.39 -12.38 7.90
C SER A 115 13.44 -11.63 6.97
N GLY A 116 12.27 -11.19 7.45
CA GLY A 116 11.37 -10.35 6.67
C GLY A 116 11.99 -8.99 6.35
N MET A 117 12.65 -8.37 7.31
CA MET A 117 13.38 -7.12 7.12
C MET A 117 14.49 -7.28 6.07
N GLY A 118 15.25 -8.37 6.12
CA GLY A 118 16.27 -8.68 5.11
C GLY A 118 15.70 -8.78 3.70
N ALA A 119 14.53 -9.39 3.56
CA ALA A 119 13.84 -9.51 2.27
C ALA A 119 13.44 -8.14 1.71
N LEU A 120 12.88 -7.24 2.54
CA LEU A 120 12.51 -5.89 2.11
C LEU A 120 13.73 -5.03 1.77
N THR A 121 14.76 -5.05 2.61
CA THR A 121 15.97 -4.24 2.36
C THR A 121 16.70 -4.63 1.10
N SER A 122 16.64 -5.90 0.70
CA SER A 122 17.28 -6.39 -0.53
C SER A 122 16.65 -5.82 -1.80
N LEU A 123 15.42 -5.34 -1.75
CA LEU A 123 14.72 -4.83 -2.92
C LEU A 123 15.29 -3.50 -3.43
N LYS A 124 15.72 -2.61 -2.52
CA LYS A 124 16.12 -1.24 -2.85
C LYS A 124 15.01 -0.50 -3.61
N THR A 125 15.17 -0.24 -4.90
CA THR A 125 14.18 0.41 -5.75
C THR A 125 13.39 -0.57 -6.63
N ARG A 126 13.59 -1.88 -6.46
CA ARG A 126 12.85 -2.90 -7.21
C ARG A 126 11.43 -3.06 -6.68
N PRO A 127 10.44 -3.39 -7.54
CA PRO A 127 9.08 -3.64 -7.10
C PRO A 127 8.99 -4.85 -6.15
N LEU A 128 8.15 -4.74 -5.13
CA LEU A 128 7.88 -5.84 -4.20
C LEU A 128 7.26 -7.05 -4.92
N ALA A 129 6.54 -6.83 -6.02
CA ALA A 129 5.97 -7.88 -6.83
C ALA A 129 7.02 -8.90 -7.33
N GLU A 130 8.25 -8.47 -7.58
CA GLU A 130 9.34 -9.38 -7.96
C GLU A 130 9.64 -10.38 -6.85
N LEU A 131 9.55 -9.94 -5.58
CA LEU A 131 9.74 -10.84 -4.44
C LEU A 131 8.56 -11.79 -4.24
N LEU A 132 7.34 -11.25 -4.28
CA LEU A 132 6.15 -11.98 -3.86
C LEU A 132 5.59 -12.93 -4.92
N PHE A 133 5.68 -12.59 -6.19
CA PHE A 133 5.08 -13.38 -7.28
C PHE A 133 6.09 -14.26 -8.02
N GLU A 134 7.37 -13.96 -7.94
CA GLU A 134 8.44 -14.77 -8.55
C GLU A 134 8.98 -15.83 -7.59
N ASP A 135 8.93 -15.58 -6.27
CA ASP A 135 9.36 -16.53 -5.26
C ASP A 135 8.16 -17.35 -4.75
N SER A 136 8.12 -18.63 -5.09
CA SER A 136 7.06 -19.55 -4.67
C SER A 136 6.99 -19.81 -3.16
N GLN A 137 7.96 -19.33 -2.39
CA GLN A 137 7.97 -19.46 -0.92
C GLN A 137 7.06 -18.44 -0.24
N TRP A 138 6.62 -17.40 -0.94
CA TRP A 138 5.67 -16.43 -0.44
C TRP A 138 4.24 -16.81 -0.84
N GLU A 139 3.37 -16.92 0.15
CA GLU A 139 1.95 -17.23 -0.04
C GLU A 139 1.08 -16.07 0.46
N ARG A 140 0.13 -15.67 -0.36
CA ARG A 140 -0.84 -14.63 0.00
C ARG A 140 -2.01 -15.23 0.76
N ASN A 141 -2.38 -14.62 1.89
CA ASN A 141 -3.65 -14.91 2.55
C ASN A 141 -4.81 -14.43 1.66
N ALA A 142 -5.86 -15.24 1.55
CA ALA A 142 -7.03 -14.91 0.72
C ALA A 142 -7.84 -13.70 1.23
N ASN A 143 -7.71 -13.34 2.51
CA ASN A 143 -8.46 -12.25 3.11
C ASN A 143 -7.83 -10.91 2.76
N ILE A 144 -8.68 -9.99 2.28
CA ILE A 144 -8.31 -8.60 2.03
C ILE A 144 -8.82 -7.76 3.20
N GLN A 145 -7.94 -6.96 3.81
CA GLN A 145 -8.33 -5.91 4.74
C GLN A 145 -8.49 -4.61 3.96
N TYR A 146 -9.72 -4.09 3.87
CA TYR A 146 -9.94 -2.78 3.26
C TYR A 146 -9.46 -1.69 4.20
N LEU A 147 -8.90 -0.63 3.63
CA LEU A 147 -8.23 0.46 4.35
C LEU A 147 -8.64 1.80 3.77
N ALA A 148 -8.56 2.84 4.57
CA ALA A 148 -8.70 4.22 4.11
C ALA A 148 -7.61 5.09 4.74
N LEU A 149 -7.04 5.99 3.95
CA LEU A 149 -6.23 7.10 4.45
C LEU A 149 -7.14 8.26 4.84
N ASP A 150 -6.60 9.18 5.63
CA ASP A 150 -7.26 10.46 5.90
C ASP A 150 -7.61 11.15 4.58
N GLY A 151 -8.81 11.74 4.50
CA GLY A 151 -9.32 12.30 3.26
C GLY A 151 -10.05 11.30 2.36
N GLY A 152 -10.22 10.04 2.79
CA GLY A 152 -11.03 9.04 2.09
C GLY A 152 -10.34 8.31 0.95
N VAL A 153 -9.02 8.36 0.87
CA VAL A 153 -8.27 7.58 -0.14
C VAL A 153 -8.41 6.10 0.17
N PRO A 154 -9.02 5.31 -0.74
CA PRO A 154 -9.26 3.89 -0.52
C PRO A 154 -8.02 3.07 -0.73
N GLY A 155 -7.93 1.97 0.01
CA GLY A 155 -6.85 1.03 -0.12
C GLY A 155 -7.20 -0.35 0.37
N ARG A 156 -6.21 -1.21 0.31
CA ARG A 156 -6.31 -2.59 0.76
C ARG A 156 -5.01 -3.04 1.41
N GLY A 157 -5.11 -3.98 2.32
CA GLY A 157 -3.97 -4.67 2.92
C GLY A 157 -4.10 -6.17 2.74
N CYS A 158 -3.00 -6.81 2.37
CA CYS A 158 -2.92 -8.27 2.24
C CYS A 158 -1.75 -8.78 3.06
N LEU A 159 -1.98 -9.88 3.77
CA LEU A 159 -0.95 -10.59 4.51
C LEU A 159 -0.31 -11.65 3.63
N TRP A 160 1.01 -11.62 3.55
CA TRP A 160 1.83 -12.64 2.90
C TRP A 160 2.65 -13.39 3.94
N HIS A 161 2.89 -14.64 3.69
CA HIS A 161 3.66 -15.51 4.57
C HIS A 161 4.75 -16.23 3.80
N ASN A 162 5.94 -16.30 4.38
CA ASN A 162 7.03 -17.11 3.89
C ASN A 162 7.36 -18.17 4.96
N ARG A 163 7.04 -19.42 4.67
CA ARG A 163 7.21 -20.51 5.62
C ARG A 163 8.68 -20.85 5.90
N VAL A 164 9.53 -20.69 4.88
CA VAL A 164 10.96 -21.00 5.00
C VAL A 164 11.65 -20.00 5.92
N LEU A 165 11.30 -18.71 5.76
CA LEU A 165 11.85 -17.65 6.59
C LEU A 165 11.12 -17.49 7.93
N GLY A 166 9.91 -18.04 8.06
CA GLY A 166 9.06 -17.79 9.20
C GLY A 166 8.63 -16.33 9.31
N ALA A 167 8.46 -15.65 8.17
CA ALA A 167 8.19 -14.22 8.12
C ALA A 167 6.79 -13.92 7.59
N GLY A 168 6.13 -12.93 8.20
CA GLY A 168 4.91 -12.30 7.71
C GLY A 168 5.21 -10.93 7.12
N LEU A 169 4.45 -10.55 6.12
CA LEU A 169 4.56 -9.26 5.44
C LEU A 169 3.16 -8.75 5.12
N ILE A 170 2.84 -7.54 5.54
CA ILE A 170 1.60 -6.87 5.18
C ILE A 170 1.91 -5.88 4.07
N VAL A 171 1.23 -6.01 2.95
CA VAL A 171 1.32 -5.07 1.81
C VAL A 171 0.05 -4.25 1.77
N GLN A 172 0.19 -2.93 1.93
CA GLN A 172 -0.90 -1.97 1.89
C GLN A 172 -0.75 -1.09 0.67
N GLU A 173 -1.80 -1.00 -0.13
CA GLU A 173 -1.81 -0.26 -1.39
C GLU A 173 -3.02 0.66 -1.42
N PHE A 174 -2.78 1.95 -1.70
CA PHE A 174 -3.79 3.00 -1.70
C PHE A 174 -3.88 3.61 -3.09
N PHE A 175 -5.11 3.70 -3.61
CA PHE A 175 -5.39 4.10 -4.97
C PHE A 175 -5.76 5.58 -5.01
N LEU A 176 -4.90 6.39 -5.63
CA LEU A 176 -5.02 7.82 -5.64
C LEU A 176 -6.01 8.31 -6.71
N HIS A 177 -6.45 9.54 -6.57
CA HIS A 177 -7.40 10.16 -7.51
C HIS A 177 -6.90 10.13 -8.96
N ALA A 178 -5.59 10.26 -9.18
CA ALA A 178 -5.01 10.19 -10.51
C ALA A 178 -5.22 8.83 -11.19
N LEU A 179 -5.27 7.72 -10.44
CA LEU A 179 -5.65 6.43 -10.99
C LEU A 179 -7.13 6.43 -11.41
N LEU A 180 -8.01 6.90 -10.54
CA LEU A 180 -9.44 6.99 -10.85
C LEU A 180 -9.70 7.82 -12.10
N ALA A 181 -8.99 8.94 -12.28
CA ALA A 181 -9.09 9.76 -13.47
C ALA A 181 -8.69 9.02 -14.75
N LYS A 182 -7.75 8.07 -14.65
CA LYS A 182 -7.30 7.26 -15.80
C LYS A 182 -8.25 6.11 -16.14
N VAL A 183 -8.86 5.46 -15.15
CA VAL A 183 -9.73 4.31 -15.37
C VAL A 183 -11.19 4.68 -15.63
N GLY A 184 -11.52 5.97 -15.54
CA GLY A 184 -12.82 6.53 -15.82
C GLY A 184 -13.73 6.63 -14.60
N PRO A 185 -14.91 7.26 -14.79
CA PRO A 185 -15.86 7.46 -13.69
C PRO A 185 -16.47 6.17 -13.17
#